data_7e4ca52d540d9002e615ad68c015d922
#
_entry.id   7e4ca52d540d9002e615ad68c015d922
#
_cell.length_a   1.000
_cell.length_b   1.000
_cell.length_c   1.000
_cell.angle_alpha   90.00
_cell.angle_beta   90.00
_cell.angle_gamma   90.00
#
_symmetry.space_group_name_H-M   'P 1'
#
loop_
_entity.id
_entity.type
_entity.pdbx_description
1 polymer ?
#
loop_
_entity_poly.entity_id
_entity_poly.type
_entity_poly.pdbx_seq_one_letter_code
_entity_poly.pdbx_strand_id
1 'polypeptide(L)'
;MRGSTALASFGLLLLLPGRCAASAPALAGTNTSAWAEDGPLCLQSCKDSLWRIPFGDVPEETRPAQKLCTSRLELRSMYLCFGLYCLPEAKDLAYGELYETCLAQEGVSIPPLDIVAGYTREQIGEMDRVNRGDTFAPGDKVDQLMIPSSALFAAWYRTLVRLTVDKEGAASLTRSQDGYKYVRFYHDNYEYVLVGL
;
A
#
# COMPACT_ATOMS: atom_id res chain seq x y z
N MET A 1 7.66 78.91 27.09
CA MET A 1 7.19 78.32 25.80
C MET A 1 7.45 76.85 25.87
N ARG A 2 6.38 76.05 25.99
CA ARG A 2 6.44 74.62 26.24
C ARG A 2 6.27 73.87 24.91
N GLY A 3 7.24 73.07 24.48
CA GLY A 3 7.14 72.23 23.31
C GLY A 3 6.94 70.76 23.74
N SER A 4 5.76 70.24 23.47
CA SER A 4 5.44 68.80 23.66
C SER A 4 5.91 68.02 22.47
N THR A 5 6.77 67.02 22.70
CA THR A 5 7.18 65.99 21.72
C THR A 5 6.32 64.77 21.92
N ALA A 6 5.49 64.45 20.92
CA ALA A 6 4.71 63.21 20.86
C ALA A 6 5.60 62.07 20.34
N LEU A 7 5.72 61.01 21.14
CA LEU A 7 6.36 59.75 20.76
C LEU A 7 5.31 58.87 20.02
N ALA A 8 5.54 58.66 18.75
CA ALA A 8 4.76 57.71 17.95
C ALA A 8 5.33 56.29 18.16
N SER A 9 4.59 55.42 18.82
CA SER A 9 4.90 54.02 18.93
C SER A 9 4.56 53.29 17.61
N PHE A 10 5.57 52.89 16.88
CA PHE A 10 5.42 51.98 15.74
C PHE A 10 5.27 50.54 16.27
N GLY A 11 4.03 50.05 16.23
CA GLY A 11 3.73 48.64 16.45
C GLY A 11 4.22 47.81 15.28
N LEU A 12 5.26 46.99 15.48
CA LEU A 12 5.77 46.03 14.54
C LEU A 12 4.84 44.79 14.50
N LEU A 13 3.93 44.76 13.52
CA LEU A 13 3.08 43.61 13.27
C LEU A 13 3.95 42.50 12.63
N LEU A 14 4.34 41.52 13.45
CA LEU A 14 4.97 40.27 12.97
C LEU A 14 3.91 39.46 12.24
N LEU A 15 3.91 39.55 10.91
CA LEU A 15 3.20 38.64 10.03
C LEU A 15 3.90 37.28 10.08
N LEU A 16 3.38 36.36 10.87
CA LEU A 16 3.74 34.95 10.82
C LEU A 16 3.24 34.38 9.49
N PRO A 17 4.12 33.75 8.67
CA PRO A 17 3.66 33.05 7.48
C PRO A 17 2.82 31.84 7.93
N GLY A 18 1.50 31.94 7.69
CA GLY A 18 0.59 30.81 7.86
C GLY A 18 1.09 29.64 7.00
N ARG A 19 1.56 28.58 7.64
CA ARG A 19 1.73 27.28 7.01
C ARG A 19 0.34 26.81 6.60
N CYS A 20 -0.01 26.99 5.34
CA CYS A 20 -1.07 26.21 4.71
C CYS A 20 -0.59 24.77 4.68
N ALA A 21 -0.87 24.02 5.75
CA ALA A 21 -0.89 22.57 5.67
C ALA A 21 -2.01 22.24 4.69
N ALA A 22 -1.64 21.94 3.45
CA ALA A 22 -2.52 21.33 2.48
C ALA A 22 -2.90 19.96 3.07
N SER A 23 -3.99 19.91 3.80
CA SER A 23 -4.64 18.66 4.18
C SER A 23 -5.02 17.97 2.88
N ALA A 24 -4.29 16.90 2.53
CA ALA A 24 -4.69 16.01 1.47
C ALA A 24 -6.15 15.62 1.76
N PRO A 25 -7.06 15.67 0.76
CA PRO A 25 -8.44 15.29 0.99
C PRO A 25 -8.47 13.83 1.41
N ALA A 26 -8.85 13.60 2.67
CA ALA A 26 -9.13 12.27 3.15
C ALA A 26 -10.18 11.65 2.21
N LEU A 27 -9.90 10.46 1.67
CA LEU A 27 -10.80 9.65 0.85
C LEU A 27 -11.97 9.12 1.72
N ALA A 28 -12.72 10.03 2.34
CA ALA A 28 -13.87 9.71 3.18
C ALA A 28 -15.13 9.70 2.32
N GLY A 29 -15.71 8.54 2.11
CA GLY A 29 -17.07 8.45 1.56
C GLY A 29 -17.37 7.31 0.57
N THR A 30 -16.87 6.15 0.79
CA THR A 30 -17.52 4.85 0.62
C THR A 30 -17.12 4.04 1.83
N ASN A 31 -17.96 3.15 2.37
CA ASN A 31 -17.70 2.35 3.59
C ASN A 31 -16.47 1.42 3.54
N THR A 32 -15.41 1.83 2.89
CA THR A 32 -14.07 1.29 2.95
C THR A 32 -13.29 2.17 3.92
N SER A 33 -13.53 2.00 5.22
CA SER A 33 -12.59 2.50 6.21
C SER A 33 -11.24 1.86 5.92
N ALA A 34 -10.21 2.69 5.66
CA ALA A 34 -8.84 2.24 5.77
C ALA A 34 -8.70 1.64 7.18
N TRP A 35 -8.35 0.35 7.29
CA TRP A 35 -8.44 -0.40 8.54
C TRP A 35 -7.24 -1.31 8.77
N ALA A 36 -6.31 -1.37 7.82
CA ALA A 36 -5.04 -2.04 8.00
C ALA A 36 -4.08 -1.12 8.75
N GLU A 37 -3.83 -1.42 10.01
CA GLU A 37 -2.98 -0.64 10.91
C GLU A 37 -1.51 -1.09 10.86
N ASP A 38 -1.25 -2.34 10.47
CA ASP A 38 0.08 -2.94 10.43
C ASP A 38 0.67 -2.84 9.02
N GLY A 39 1.82 -2.18 8.90
CA GLY A 39 2.48 -1.94 7.62
C GLY A 39 2.89 -3.22 6.88
N PRO A 40 3.61 -4.16 7.51
CA PRO A 40 3.92 -5.47 6.94
C PRO A 40 2.70 -6.26 6.49
N LEU A 41 1.64 -6.30 7.28
CA LEU A 41 0.39 -6.98 6.91
C LEU A 41 -0.34 -6.25 5.77
N CYS A 42 -0.29 -4.92 5.74
CA CYS A 42 -0.81 -4.12 4.64
C CYS A 42 -0.07 -4.44 3.33
N LEU A 43 1.27 -4.40 3.34
CA LEU A 43 2.11 -4.74 2.20
C LEU A 43 1.78 -6.14 1.67
N GLN A 44 1.80 -7.14 2.56
CA GLN A 44 1.57 -8.52 2.16
C GLN A 44 0.15 -8.73 1.62
N SER A 45 -0.87 -8.10 2.22
CA SER A 45 -2.26 -8.20 1.74
C SER A 45 -2.44 -7.60 0.34
N CYS A 46 -1.83 -6.44 0.06
CA CYS A 46 -1.85 -5.87 -1.27
C CYS A 46 -1.09 -6.75 -2.28
N LYS A 47 0.09 -7.24 -1.89
CA LYS A 47 0.90 -8.14 -2.71
C LYS A 47 0.13 -9.42 -3.06
N ASP A 48 -0.47 -10.10 -2.08
CA ASP A 48 -1.21 -11.34 -2.28
C ASP A 48 -2.52 -11.12 -3.06
N SER A 49 -3.08 -9.92 -3.00
CA SER A 49 -4.25 -9.56 -3.81
C SER A 49 -3.92 -9.32 -5.28
N LEU A 50 -2.70 -8.95 -5.61
CA LEU A 50 -2.29 -8.56 -6.96
C LEU A 50 -1.37 -9.59 -7.65
N TRP A 51 -0.85 -10.58 -6.93
CA TRP A 51 0.21 -11.46 -7.41
C TRP A 51 -0.16 -12.30 -8.64
N ARG A 52 -1.43 -12.60 -8.85
CA ARG A 52 -1.92 -13.39 -9.99
C ARG A 52 -2.04 -12.59 -11.28
N ILE A 53 -1.96 -11.27 -11.20
CA ILE A 53 -2.17 -10.42 -12.36
C ILE A 53 -0.94 -10.50 -13.27
N PRO A 54 -1.11 -10.92 -14.53
CA PRO A 54 -0.02 -10.96 -15.49
C PRO A 54 0.21 -9.58 -16.11
N PHE A 55 0.76 -8.63 -15.33
CA PHE A 55 1.08 -7.30 -15.85
C PHE A 55 2.01 -7.39 -17.06
N GLY A 56 1.60 -6.72 -18.15
CA GLY A 56 2.22 -6.84 -19.46
C GLY A 56 3.46 -5.98 -19.69
N ASP A 57 3.81 -5.12 -18.72
CA ASP A 57 4.93 -4.17 -18.83
C ASP A 57 6.30 -4.76 -18.47
N VAL A 58 6.36 -6.07 -18.15
CA VAL A 58 7.60 -6.82 -17.93
C VAL A 58 7.56 -8.16 -18.70
N PRO A 59 8.71 -8.71 -19.08
CA PRO A 59 8.79 -10.03 -19.70
C PRO A 59 8.20 -11.14 -18.83
N GLU A 60 7.57 -12.14 -19.45
CA GLU A 60 6.91 -13.24 -18.74
C GLU A 60 7.89 -14.08 -17.91
N GLU A 61 9.11 -14.24 -18.38
CA GLU A 61 10.20 -14.96 -17.72
C GLU A 61 10.81 -14.22 -16.52
N THR A 62 10.35 -13.00 -16.25
CA THR A 62 10.84 -12.20 -15.11
C THR A 62 10.47 -12.88 -13.80
N ARG A 63 11.45 -13.07 -12.93
CA ARG A 63 11.21 -13.66 -11.60
C ARG A 63 10.17 -12.82 -10.81
N PRO A 64 9.28 -13.46 -10.03
CA PRO A 64 8.22 -12.74 -9.30
C PRO A 64 8.73 -11.59 -8.41
N ALA A 65 9.85 -11.80 -7.70
CA ALA A 65 10.45 -10.74 -6.87
C ALA A 65 10.95 -9.57 -7.72
N GLN A 66 11.60 -9.85 -8.84
CA GLN A 66 12.08 -8.84 -9.77
C GLN A 66 10.91 -8.11 -10.45
N LYS A 67 9.86 -8.85 -10.85
CA LYS A 67 8.64 -8.29 -11.42
C LYS A 67 8.03 -7.24 -10.48
N LEU A 68 7.85 -7.57 -9.20
CA LEU A 68 7.33 -6.66 -8.18
C LEU A 68 8.12 -5.34 -8.10
N CYS A 69 9.44 -5.38 -8.31
CA CYS A 69 10.30 -4.20 -8.22
C CYS A 69 10.46 -3.42 -9.53
N THR A 70 10.13 -4.02 -10.69
CA THR A 70 10.39 -3.42 -12.02
C THR A 70 9.13 -3.09 -12.82
N SER A 71 8.01 -3.79 -12.56
CA SER A 71 6.73 -3.50 -13.21
C SER A 71 6.16 -2.18 -12.69
N ARG A 72 6.00 -1.22 -13.58
CA ARG A 72 5.37 0.08 -13.25
C ARG A 72 3.88 -0.07 -12.98
N LEU A 73 3.22 -1.00 -13.68
CA LEU A 73 1.81 -1.28 -13.48
C LEU A 73 1.57 -1.93 -12.12
N GLU A 74 2.38 -2.93 -11.76
CA GLU A 74 2.26 -3.61 -10.47
C GLU A 74 2.56 -2.65 -9.31
N LEU A 75 3.66 -1.87 -9.37
CA LEU A 75 4.01 -0.89 -8.34
C LEU A 75 2.91 0.16 -8.13
N ARG A 76 2.38 0.75 -9.21
CA ARG A 76 1.30 1.74 -9.09
C ARG A 76 0.02 1.12 -8.55
N SER A 77 -0.33 -0.08 -8.98
CA SER A 77 -1.47 -0.84 -8.47
C SER A 77 -1.31 -1.13 -6.97
N MET A 78 -0.10 -1.49 -6.54
CA MET A 78 0.28 -1.68 -5.15
C MET A 78 0.11 -0.39 -4.33
N TYR A 79 0.62 0.74 -4.83
CA TYR A 79 0.53 2.04 -4.15
C TYR A 79 -0.92 2.54 -4.03
N LEU A 80 -1.75 2.28 -5.04
CA LEU A 80 -3.19 2.55 -4.98
C LEU A 80 -3.87 1.65 -3.93
N CYS A 81 -3.48 0.38 -3.82
CA CYS A 81 -3.96 -0.52 -2.78
C CYS A 81 -3.59 0.01 -1.38
N PHE A 82 -2.35 0.45 -1.16
CA PHE A 82 -1.94 1.08 0.09
C PHE A 82 -2.80 2.32 0.42
N GLY A 83 -3.02 3.19 -0.56
CA GLY A 83 -3.83 4.39 -0.39
C GLY A 83 -5.29 4.14 -0.08
N LEU A 84 -5.84 3.00 -0.54
CA LEU A 84 -7.25 2.63 -0.36
C LEU A 84 -7.52 1.91 0.96
N TYR A 85 -6.59 1.08 1.42
CA TYR A 85 -6.89 0.10 2.47
C TYR A 85 -6.01 0.22 3.71
N CYS A 86 -4.90 0.93 3.66
CA CYS A 86 -3.98 1.06 4.78
C CYS A 86 -4.07 2.44 5.42
N LEU A 87 -3.96 2.49 6.75
CA LEU A 87 -3.82 3.76 7.45
C LEU A 87 -2.54 4.49 7.02
N PRO A 88 -2.45 5.81 7.15
CA PRO A 88 -1.31 6.59 6.67
C PRO A 88 0.04 6.04 7.17
N GLU A 89 0.14 5.75 8.47
CA GLU A 89 1.36 5.23 9.07
C GLU A 89 1.71 3.83 8.56
N ALA A 90 0.70 2.95 8.41
CA ALA A 90 0.88 1.62 7.86
C ALA A 90 1.29 1.65 6.39
N LYS A 91 0.75 2.58 5.61
CA LYS A 91 1.11 2.80 4.21
C LYS A 91 2.58 3.19 4.06
N ASP A 92 3.07 4.11 4.89
CA ASP A 92 4.45 4.57 4.84
C ASP A 92 5.43 3.47 5.26
N LEU A 93 5.07 2.66 6.27
CA LEU A 93 5.84 1.47 6.66
C LEU A 93 5.84 0.40 5.56
N ALA A 94 4.68 0.13 4.94
CA ALA A 94 4.56 -0.82 3.83
C ALA A 94 5.44 -0.42 2.63
N TYR A 95 5.44 0.86 2.29
CA TYR A 95 6.32 1.38 1.24
C TYR A 95 7.80 1.24 1.62
N GLY A 96 8.18 1.60 2.85
CA GLY A 96 9.55 1.48 3.32
C GLY A 96 10.05 0.04 3.24
N GLU A 97 9.26 -0.94 3.67
CA GLU A 97 9.61 -2.37 3.58
C GLU A 97 9.74 -2.85 2.13
N LEU A 98 8.84 -2.41 1.25
CA LEU A 98 8.91 -2.72 -0.17
C LEU A 98 10.17 -2.12 -0.81
N TYR A 99 10.48 -0.86 -0.50
CA TYR A 99 11.67 -0.18 -0.99
C TYR A 99 12.95 -0.90 -0.58
N GLU A 100 13.10 -1.21 0.71
CA GLU A 100 14.26 -1.94 1.23
C GLU A 100 14.37 -3.35 0.61
N THR A 101 13.25 -4.03 0.42
CA THR A 101 13.22 -5.35 -0.23
C THR A 101 13.71 -5.26 -1.67
N CYS A 102 13.21 -4.32 -2.46
CA CYS A 102 13.62 -4.15 -3.86
C CYS A 102 15.09 -3.72 -3.98
N LEU A 103 15.54 -2.83 -3.10
CA LEU A 103 16.93 -2.39 -3.10
C LEU A 103 17.88 -3.51 -2.70
N ALA A 104 17.57 -4.25 -1.62
CA ALA A 104 18.43 -5.29 -1.09
C ALA A 104 18.48 -6.57 -1.95
N GLN A 105 17.35 -6.98 -2.51
CA GLN A 105 17.25 -8.26 -3.24
C GLN A 105 17.50 -8.13 -4.74
N GLU A 106 17.07 -7.02 -5.35
CA GLU A 106 17.12 -6.84 -6.79
C GLU A 106 18.03 -5.67 -7.23
N GLY A 107 18.55 -4.88 -6.28
CA GLY A 107 19.36 -3.69 -6.58
C GLY A 107 18.57 -2.58 -7.27
N VAL A 108 17.25 -2.59 -7.16
CA VAL A 108 16.34 -1.66 -7.84
C VAL A 108 15.78 -0.63 -6.87
N SER A 109 15.96 0.65 -7.18
CA SER A 109 15.28 1.73 -6.47
C SER A 109 13.89 1.95 -7.09
N ILE A 110 12.84 1.73 -6.29
CA ILE A 110 11.47 1.96 -6.73
C ILE A 110 11.05 3.42 -6.57
N PRO A 111 10.12 3.93 -7.40
CA PRO A 111 9.67 5.31 -7.34
C PRO A 111 8.89 5.59 -6.03
N PRO A 112 8.82 6.85 -5.58
CA PRO A 112 8.10 7.21 -4.37
C PRO A 112 6.58 7.08 -4.54
N LEU A 113 5.85 7.03 -3.41
CA LEU A 113 4.39 6.85 -3.37
C LEU A 113 3.60 7.94 -4.10
N ASP A 114 4.17 9.12 -4.24
CA ASP A 114 3.50 10.28 -4.85
C ASP A 114 3.23 10.13 -6.35
N ILE A 115 3.83 9.14 -7.02
CA ILE A 115 3.51 8.83 -8.42
C ILE A 115 2.04 8.49 -8.66
N VAL A 116 1.30 8.14 -7.62
CA VAL A 116 -0.14 7.87 -7.68
C VAL A 116 -0.99 8.98 -7.05
N ALA A 117 -0.38 10.05 -6.53
CA ALA A 117 -1.08 11.16 -5.87
C ALA A 117 -1.99 11.96 -6.82
N GLY A 118 -1.73 11.88 -8.12
CA GLY A 118 -2.54 12.58 -9.14
C GLY A 118 -3.86 11.91 -9.49
N TYR A 119 -4.13 10.69 -9.03
CA TYR A 119 -5.40 10.03 -9.33
C TYR A 119 -6.54 10.58 -8.47
N THR A 120 -7.61 11.02 -9.13
CA THR A 120 -8.82 11.46 -8.43
C THR A 120 -9.63 10.25 -7.94
N ARG A 121 -10.59 10.51 -7.05
CA ARG A 121 -11.48 9.49 -6.54
C ARG A 121 -12.31 8.85 -7.66
N GLU A 122 -12.76 9.65 -8.62
CA GLU A 122 -13.53 9.22 -9.77
C GLU A 122 -12.70 8.24 -10.62
N GLN A 123 -11.47 8.63 -10.95
CA GLN A 123 -10.55 7.78 -11.70
C GLN A 123 -10.25 6.45 -10.98
N ILE A 124 -10.05 6.50 -9.65
CA ILE A 124 -9.85 5.27 -8.85
C ILE A 124 -11.14 4.43 -8.82
N GLY A 125 -12.32 5.08 -8.81
CA GLY A 125 -13.62 4.41 -8.86
C GLY A 125 -13.87 3.64 -10.15
N GLU A 126 -13.33 4.13 -11.25
CA GLU A 126 -13.46 3.56 -12.60
C GLU A 126 -12.41 2.49 -12.92
N MET A 127 -11.36 2.36 -12.09
CA MET A 127 -10.34 1.33 -12.30
C MET A 127 -10.90 -0.07 -12.12
N ASP A 128 -10.40 -0.98 -12.95
CA ASP A 128 -10.75 -2.40 -12.86
C ASP A 128 -10.33 -3.01 -11.54
N ARG A 129 -11.19 -3.87 -11.02
CA ARG A 129 -11.00 -4.50 -9.73
C ARG A 129 -10.78 -5.99 -9.87
N VAL A 130 -9.74 -6.47 -9.20
CA VAL A 130 -9.52 -7.90 -9.02
C VAL A 130 -10.38 -8.42 -7.88
N ASN A 131 -11.10 -9.49 -8.15
CA ASN A 131 -11.97 -10.16 -7.18
C ASN A 131 -11.45 -11.55 -6.84
N ARG A 132 -12.00 -12.15 -5.79
CA ARG A 132 -11.63 -13.49 -5.28
C ARG A 132 -12.03 -14.58 -6.27
N GLY A 133 -12.15 -14.63 -7.33
CA GLY A 133 -12.51 -15.70 -8.28
C GLY A 133 -11.94 -15.42 -9.64
N ASP A 134 -11.32 -14.27 -9.79
CA ASP A 134 -10.76 -13.88 -11.06
C ASP A 134 -9.57 -14.77 -11.39
N THR A 135 -9.57 -15.28 -12.61
CA THR A 135 -8.50 -16.11 -13.16
C THR A 135 -7.98 -15.46 -14.44
N PHE A 136 -6.69 -15.58 -14.65
CA PHE A 136 -6.01 -15.14 -15.86
C PHE A 136 -5.51 -16.39 -16.60
N ALA A 137 -5.77 -16.46 -17.89
CA ALA A 137 -5.27 -17.57 -18.69
C ALA A 137 -3.76 -17.46 -18.95
N PRO A 138 -3.06 -18.56 -19.20
CA PRO A 138 -1.67 -18.50 -19.64
C PRO A 138 -1.52 -17.64 -20.90
N GLY A 139 -0.62 -16.67 -20.85
CA GLY A 139 -0.39 -15.72 -21.95
C GLY A 139 -1.26 -14.46 -21.92
N ASP A 140 -2.21 -14.33 -21.00
CA ASP A 140 -2.92 -13.07 -20.78
C ASP A 140 -1.92 -11.98 -20.38
N LYS A 141 -2.22 -10.74 -20.80
CA LYS A 141 -1.46 -9.54 -20.41
C LYS A 141 -2.41 -8.44 -20.00
N VAL A 142 -2.13 -7.86 -18.84
CA VAL A 142 -2.87 -6.71 -18.32
C VAL A 142 -2.00 -5.48 -18.47
N ASP A 143 -2.42 -4.58 -19.37
CA ASP A 143 -1.67 -3.35 -19.71
C ASP A 143 -2.26 -2.10 -19.03
N GLN A 144 -3.02 -2.30 -17.95
CA GLN A 144 -3.65 -1.24 -17.18
C GLN A 144 -3.48 -1.43 -15.68
N LEU A 145 -3.78 -0.37 -14.92
CA LEU A 145 -3.78 -0.44 -13.46
C LEU A 145 -4.96 -1.27 -12.97
N MET A 146 -4.69 -2.13 -12.00
CA MET A 146 -5.68 -2.96 -11.34
C MET A 146 -5.62 -2.70 -9.84
N ILE A 147 -6.76 -2.67 -9.18
CA ILE A 147 -6.82 -2.57 -7.73
C ILE A 147 -7.62 -3.74 -7.15
N PRO A 148 -7.23 -4.28 -5.99
CA PRO A 148 -8.04 -5.34 -5.38
C PRO A 148 -9.41 -4.81 -4.97
N SER A 149 -10.44 -5.64 -5.06
CA SER A 149 -11.70 -5.33 -4.40
C SER A 149 -11.51 -5.32 -2.87
N SER A 150 -12.34 -4.56 -2.16
CA SER A 150 -12.27 -4.51 -0.68
C SER A 150 -12.48 -5.88 -0.05
N ALA A 151 -13.31 -6.73 -0.66
CA ALA A 151 -13.55 -8.09 -0.21
C ALA A 151 -12.30 -8.98 -0.34
N LEU A 152 -11.56 -8.87 -1.45
CA LEU A 152 -10.33 -9.62 -1.67
C LEU A 152 -9.24 -9.18 -0.70
N PHE A 153 -8.98 -7.86 -0.60
CA PHE A 153 -8.01 -7.34 0.34
C PHE A 153 -8.34 -7.74 1.79
N ALA A 154 -9.62 -7.60 2.19
CA ALA A 154 -10.09 -7.99 3.52
C ALA A 154 -9.91 -9.48 3.82
N ALA A 155 -10.10 -10.34 2.84
CA ALA A 155 -9.87 -11.77 3.00
C ALA A 155 -8.40 -12.07 3.31
N TRP A 156 -7.48 -11.49 2.54
CA TRP A 156 -6.05 -11.65 2.76
C TRP A 156 -5.60 -11.08 4.11
N TYR A 157 -5.97 -9.84 4.42
CA TYR A 157 -5.60 -9.20 5.67
C TYR A 157 -6.06 -10.01 6.89
N ARG A 158 -7.32 -10.46 6.91
CA ARG A 158 -7.84 -11.29 8.00
C ARG A 158 -7.12 -12.62 8.12
N THR A 159 -6.75 -13.23 7.00
CA THR A 159 -5.98 -14.47 7.00
C THR A 159 -4.60 -14.25 7.62
N LEU A 160 -3.90 -13.19 7.22
CA LEU A 160 -2.59 -12.86 7.74
C LEU A 160 -2.62 -12.49 9.23
N VAL A 161 -3.62 -11.71 9.67
CA VAL A 161 -3.83 -11.40 11.10
C VAL A 161 -4.04 -12.67 11.91
N ARG A 162 -4.87 -13.60 11.47
CA ARG A 162 -5.06 -14.89 12.16
C ARG A 162 -3.75 -15.67 12.27
N LEU A 163 -2.99 -15.74 11.19
CA LEU A 163 -1.71 -16.43 11.18
C LEU A 163 -0.67 -15.82 12.14
N THR A 164 -0.71 -14.51 12.38
CA THR A 164 0.16 -13.83 13.35
C THR A 164 -0.30 -14.09 14.79
N VAL A 165 -1.60 -14.02 15.06
CA VAL A 165 -2.17 -14.26 16.40
C VAL A 165 -1.97 -15.71 16.84
N ASP A 166 -2.19 -16.68 15.96
CA ASP A 166 -1.96 -18.11 16.27
C ASP A 166 -0.50 -18.40 16.62
N LYS A 167 0.44 -17.60 16.10
CA LYS A 167 1.86 -17.72 16.43
C LYS A 167 2.24 -17.08 17.76
N GLU A 168 1.62 -15.98 18.13
CA GLU A 168 1.83 -15.32 19.42
C GLU A 168 1.26 -16.16 20.57
N GLY A 169 0.15 -16.89 20.32
CA GLY A 169 -0.41 -17.86 21.26
C GLY A 169 0.42 -19.13 21.44
N ALA A 170 1.28 -19.47 20.48
CA ALA A 170 2.16 -20.64 20.49
C ALA A 170 3.62 -20.30 20.79
N ALA A 171 3.89 -19.51 21.83
CA ALA A 171 5.21 -19.12 22.31
C ALA A 171 6.09 -18.37 21.28
N SER A 172 6.12 -17.04 21.36
CA SER A 172 7.26 -16.19 20.99
C SER A 172 8.01 -16.61 19.71
N LEU A 173 7.30 -16.83 18.62
CA LEU A 173 7.95 -16.89 17.33
C LEU A 173 8.24 -15.46 16.90
N THR A 174 9.48 -15.07 17.11
CA THR A 174 10.04 -13.83 16.57
C THR A 174 9.54 -13.60 15.13
N ARG A 175 9.32 -12.34 14.74
CA ARG A 175 9.07 -11.86 13.37
C ARG A 175 10.13 -12.30 12.34
N SER A 176 10.90 -13.36 12.66
CA SER A 176 11.98 -13.93 11.88
C SER A 176 11.43 -14.79 10.73
N GLN A 177 12.31 -15.10 9.81
CA GLN A 177 12.14 -15.87 8.58
C GLN A 177 11.15 -17.05 8.59
N ASP A 178 10.79 -17.60 9.74
CA ASP A 178 9.83 -18.69 9.89
C ASP A 178 8.38 -18.25 9.66
N GLY A 179 8.05 -17.00 9.96
CA GLY A 179 6.76 -16.40 9.58
C GLY A 179 6.57 -16.35 8.08
N TYR A 180 7.62 -16.00 7.38
CA TYR A 180 7.63 -15.94 5.92
C TYR A 180 7.50 -17.34 5.26
N LYS A 181 8.13 -18.37 5.84
CA LYS A 181 7.99 -19.76 5.36
C LYS A 181 6.56 -20.27 5.50
N TYR A 182 5.86 -19.89 6.57
CA TYR A 182 4.48 -20.29 6.78
C TYR A 182 3.52 -19.61 5.81
N VAL A 183 3.69 -18.29 5.60
CA VAL A 183 2.94 -17.53 4.60
C VAL A 183 3.21 -18.06 3.19
N ARG A 184 4.46 -18.42 2.88
CA ARG A 184 4.82 -19.04 1.60
C ARG A 184 4.19 -20.41 1.43
N PHE A 185 4.12 -21.23 2.47
CA PHE A 185 3.44 -22.51 2.42
C PHE A 185 1.94 -22.34 2.09
N TYR A 186 1.26 -21.39 2.71
CA TYR A 186 -0.13 -21.08 2.40
C TYR A 186 -0.29 -20.43 1.01
N HIS A 187 0.66 -19.65 0.58
CA HIS A 187 0.68 -19.08 -0.76
C HIS A 187 0.79 -20.17 -1.83
N ASP A 188 1.71 -21.12 -1.65
CA ASP A 188 1.92 -22.22 -2.58
C ASP A 188 0.79 -23.28 -2.54
N ASN A 189 -0.01 -23.30 -1.46
CA ASN A 189 -1.10 -24.24 -1.25
C ASN A 189 -2.48 -23.54 -1.11
N TYR A 190 -2.60 -22.33 -1.59
CA TYR A 190 -3.78 -21.46 -1.45
C TYR A 190 -5.09 -22.14 -1.88
N GLU A 191 -5.08 -22.92 -2.95
CA GLU A 191 -6.26 -23.61 -3.45
C GLU A 191 -6.80 -24.67 -2.47
N TYR A 192 -5.93 -25.27 -1.68
CA TYR A 192 -6.31 -26.26 -0.68
C TYR A 192 -6.81 -25.66 0.63
N VAL A 193 -6.33 -24.46 0.98
CA VAL A 193 -6.72 -23.77 2.22
C VAL A 193 -8.07 -23.09 2.12
N LEU A 194 -8.47 -22.63 0.92
CA LEU A 194 -9.76 -21.95 0.70
C LEU A 194 -10.93 -22.90 0.52
N VAL A 195 -10.70 -24.17 0.22
CA VAL A 195 -11.74 -25.21 0.08
C VAL A 195 -12.14 -25.76 1.46
N GLY A 196 -11.31 -25.56 2.49
CA GLY A 196 -11.54 -26.03 3.86
C GLY A 196 -12.19 -25.01 4.82
N LEU A 197 -12.56 -23.83 4.33
CA LEU A 197 -13.26 -22.76 5.04
C LEU A 197 -14.60 -22.45 4.37
#